data_bcd47d9c9e3458a1ea177ce2f6c459bb
#
_entry.id   bcd47d9c9e3458a1ea177ce2f6c459bb
#
_cell.length_a   1.000
_cell.length_b   1.000
_cell.length_c   1.000
_cell.angle_alpha   90.00
_cell.angle_beta   90.00
_cell.angle_gamma   90.00
#
_symmetry.space_group_name_H-M   'P 1'
#
loop_
_entity.id
_entity.type
_entity.pdbx_description
1 polymer ?
#
loop_
_entity_poly.entity_id
_entity_poly.type
_entity_poly.pdbx_seq_one_letter_code
_entity_poly.pdbx_strand_id
1 'polypeptide(L)'
;MLSGGKKNNADVTDTVKDQVYKSKDELKKQWGNNYENNLKKIEEAVSKTAGQVLTYDGKPISASFFSTSNGRTENAADYWGNDYPYLKSVDSPWDQASPKFTSEQTFTVADFQKRLGVKVLADGKVGNIKDLTEGKRVKDVAFQGKTLTGKEVREKLDLRSSDFTWKQQGDKIIVTTKGFGHGVGMSQYGANGMAAEGKKYTDIVAHYYKGVEIKTMNDYEGKLMVKK
;
A
#
# COMPACT_ATOMS: atom_id res chain seq x y z
N MET A 1 9.84 -9.37 9.68
CA MET A 1 10.21 -9.93 8.36
C MET A 1 11.36 -10.95 8.41
N LEU A 2 11.42 -11.80 9.40
CA LEU A 2 12.50 -12.81 9.50
C LEU A 2 12.00 -14.24 9.26
N SER A 3 10.81 -14.41 8.65
CA SER A 3 10.22 -15.73 8.37
C SER A 3 10.14 -16.07 6.88
N GLY A 4 10.66 -15.24 5.99
CA GLY A 4 10.73 -15.53 4.56
C GLY A 4 11.92 -16.43 4.25
N GLY A 5 11.66 -17.65 3.79
CA GLY A 5 12.71 -18.55 3.35
C GLY A 5 13.59 -17.90 2.28
N LYS A 6 14.91 -18.16 2.31
CA LYS A 6 15.89 -17.66 1.34
C LYS A 6 15.41 -17.87 -0.09
N LYS A 7 15.25 -16.79 -0.83
CA LYS A 7 15.06 -16.82 -2.28
C LYS A 7 16.39 -16.50 -2.94
N ASN A 8 16.90 -17.41 -3.76
CA ASN A 8 18.15 -17.22 -4.51
C ASN A 8 19.37 -16.83 -3.64
N ASN A 9 19.54 -17.45 -2.48
CA ASN A 9 20.59 -17.12 -1.50
C ASN A 9 20.53 -15.69 -0.91
N ALA A 10 19.47 -14.94 -1.10
CA ALA A 10 19.25 -13.65 -0.46
C ALA A 10 18.16 -13.74 0.61
N ASP A 11 18.33 -13.03 1.73
CA ASP A 11 17.35 -12.97 2.81
C ASP A 11 16.15 -12.06 2.44
N VAL A 12 16.39 -11.07 1.59
CA VAL A 12 15.39 -10.11 1.07
C VAL A 12 15.65 -9.81 -0.41
N THR A 13 14.63 -9.31 -1.11
CA THR A 13 14.79 -8.83 -2.49
C THR A 13 14.88 -7.30 -2.51
N ASP A 14 15.49 -6.76 -3.56
CA ASP A 14 15.60 -5.32 -3.85
C ASP A 14 14.37 -4.75 -4.57
N THR A 15 13.26 -5.45 -4.51
CA THR A 15 12.01 -5.09 -5.19
C THR A 15 10.94 -4.60 -4.22
N VAL A 16 9.80 -4.15 -4.76
CA VAL A 16 8.61 -3.74 -3.97
C VAL A 16 8.03 -4.84 -3.07
N LYS A 17 8.49 -6.08 -3.23
CA LYS A 17 8.06 -7.20 -2.37
C LYS A 17 8.67 -7.13 -0.97
N ASP A 18 9.88 -6.60 -0.88
CA ASP A 18 10.58 -6.37 0.38
C ASP A 18 10.95 -4.89 0.51
N GLN A 19 12.09 -4.45 -0.05
CA GLN A 19 12.52 -3.05 0.00
C GLN A 19 13.26 -2.70 -1.30
N VAL A 20 12.72 -1.73 -2.04
CA VAL A 20 13.39 -1.22 -3.25
C VAL A 20 14.74 -0.63 -2.87
N TYR A 21 15.80 -1.13 -3.49
CA TYR A 21 17.14 -0.60 -3.38
C TYR A 21 17.48 0.28 -4.58
N LYS A 22 18.17 1.38 -4.32
CA LYS A 22 18.82 2.21 -5.33
C LYS A 22 20.23 2.55 -4.89
N SER A 23 21.19 2.41 -5.81
CA SER A 23 22.57 2.79 -5.58
C SER A 23 22.71 4.31 -5.42
N LYS A 24 23.81 4.77 -4.80
CA LYS A 24 24.10 6.20 -4.67
C LYS A 24 24.14 6.90 -6.05
N ASP A 25 24.66 6.25 -7.08
CA ASP A 25 24.73 6.81 -8.43
C ASP A 25 23.34 6.95 -9.08
N GLU A 26 22.43 5.99 -8.88
CA GLU A 26 21.05 6.10 -9.31
C GLU A 26 20.31 7.23 -8.58
N LEU A 27 20.54 7.37 -7.26
CA LEU A 27 19.97 8.46 -6.47
C LEU A 27 20.52 9.83 -6.90
N LYS A 28 21.83 9.95 -7.21
CA LYS A 28 22.41 11.18 -7.77
C LYS A 28 21.75 11.58 -9.08
N LYS A 29 21.57 10.62 -9.99
CA LYS A 29 20.87 10.85 -11.27
C LYS A 29 19.42 11.27 -11.06
N GLN A 30 18.72 10.63 -10.11
CA GLN A 30 17.30 10.90 -9.84
C GLN A 30 17.07 12.25 -9.17
N TRP A 31 17.93 12.65 -8.21
CA TRP A 31 17.74 13.84 -7.38
C TRP A 31 18.50 15.06 -7.88
N GLY A 32 19.47 14.88 -8.78
CA GLY A 32 20.27 15.98 -9.34
C GLY A 32 20.82 16.89 -8.24
N ASN A 33 20.59 18.20 -8.36
CA ASN A 33 21.08 19.20 -7.41
C ASN A 33 20.54 19.04 -5.98
N ASN A 34 19.47 18.24 -5.78
CA ASN A 34 18.90 17.98 -4.46
C ASN A 34 19.55 16.78 -3.76
N TYR A 35 20.52 16.11 -4.38
CA TYR A 35 21.08 14.85 -3.88
C TYR A 35 21.61 14.97 -2.45
N GLU A 36 22.52 15.92 -2.20
CA GLU A 36 23.16 16.09 -0.90
C GLU A 36 22.14 16.41 0.21
N ASN A 37 21.19 17.31 -0.07
CA ASN A 37 20.13 17.67 0.88
C ASN A 37 19.21 16.48 1.20
N ASN A 38 18.84 15.69 0.20
CA ASN A 38 17.99 14.54 0.37
C ASN A 38 18.72 13.42 1.11
N LEU A 39 19.99 13.16 0.76
CA LEU A 39 20.82 12.17 1.43
C LEU A 39 20.98 12.51 2.92
N LYS A 40 21.33 13.76 3.24
CA LYS A 40 21.44 14.21 4.63
C LYS A 40 20.17 14.00 5.44
N LYS A 41 19.00 14.31 4.87
CA LYS A 41 17.69 14.07 5.54
C LYS A 41 17.48 12.60 5.85
N ILE A 42 17.83 11.71 4.92
CA ILE A 42 17.68 10.26 5.11
C ILE A 42 18.65 9.76 6.18
N GLU A 43 19.94 10.18 6.12
CA GLU A 43 20.95 9.81 7.11
C GLU A 43 20.56 10.27 8.53
N GLU A 44 20.03 11.49 8.67
CA GLU A 44 19.50 11.98 9.95
C GLU A 44 18.31 11.16 10.43
N ALA A 45 17.37 10.81 9.54
CA ALA A 45 16.21 10.00 9.90
C ALA A 45 16.64 8.61 10.37
N VAL A 46 17.54 7.95 9.65
CA VAL A 46 18.09 6.64 10.00
C VAL A 46 18.84 6.69 11.33
N SER A 47 19.69 7.71 11.52
CA SER A 47 20.45 7.90 12.78
C SER A 47 19.53 8.11 13.98
N LYS A 48 18.50 8.95 13.84
CA LYS A 48 17.53 9.26 14.92
C LYS A 48 16.64 8.07 15.30
N THR A 49 16.47 7.11 14.41
CA THR A 49 15.62 5.92 14.62
C THR A 49 16.43 4.63 14.74
N ALA A 50 17.77 4.74 14.80
CA ALA A 50 18.64 3.59 14.90
C ALA A 50 18.31 2.76 16.14
N GLY A 51 18.22 1.44 15.96
CA GLY A 51 17.89 0.49 17.03
C GLY A 51 16.43 0.54 17.52
N GLN A 52 15.54 1.35 16.90
CA GLN A 52 14.12 1.37 17.24
C GLN A 52 13.34 0.33 16.44
N VAL A 53 12.40 -0.34 17.11
CA VAL A 53 11.53 -1.37 16.53
C VAL A 53 10.09 -1.10 16.96
N LEU A 54 9.17 -1.18 16.01
CA LEU A 54 7.73 -1.15 16.31
C LEU A 54 7.28 -2.52 16.79
N THR A 55 6.60 -2.56 17.93
CA THR A 55 6.13 -3.80 18.56
C THR A 55 4.66 -3.73 18.90
N TYR A 56 4.01 -4.87 18.86
CA TYR A 56 2.67 -5.10 19.37
C TYR A 56 2.69 -6.35 20.26
N ASP A 57 2.15 -6.22 21.46
CA ASP A 57 2.19 -7.31 22.46
C ASP A 57 3.59 -7.92 22.62
N GLY A 58 4.58 -7.03 22.75
CA GLY A 58 5.97 -7.39 22.96
C GLY A 58 6.67 -8.07 21.77
N LYS A 59 6.06 -8.13 20.58
CA LYS A 59 6.64 -8.74 19.37
C LYS A 59 6.79 -7.70 18.25
N PRO A 60 7.86 -7.76 17.44
CA PRO A 60 7.99 -6.92 16.28
C PRO A 60 6.79 -7.08 15.33
N ILE A 61 6.29 -5.96 14.79
CA ILE A 61 5.17 -5.96 13.85
C ILE A 61 5.62 -6.14 12.40
N SER A 62 4.69 -6.53 11.53
CA SER A 62 4.82 -6.35 10.08
C SER A 62 4.38 -4.93 9.73
N ALA A 63 5.32 -3.99 9.69
CA ALA A 63 5.05 -2.57 9.44
C ALA A 63 4.77 -2.31 7.96
N SER A 64 3.64 -2.82 7.45
CA SER A 64 3.24 -2.66 6.06
C SER A 64 2.95 -1.21 5.72
N PHE A 65 3.35 -0.77 4.54
CA PHE A 65 3.12 0.59 4.04
C PHE A 65 2.82 0.58 2.55
N PHE A 66 2.27 1.68 2.06
CA PHE A 66 1.91 1.87 0.65
C PHE A 66 1.98 3.35 0.25
N SER A 67 1.84 3.64 -1.03
CA SER A 67 2.09 4.99 -1.55
C SER A 67 1.04 6.01 -1.10
N THR A 68 -0.23 5.81 -1.47
CA THR A 68 -1.30 6.82 -1.32
C THR A 68 -2.62 6.15 -0.97
N SER A 69 -3.29 6.59 0.08
CA SER A 69 -4.61 6.09 0.43
C SER A 69 -5.71 6.77 -0.44
N ASN A 70 -6.92 6.23 -0.37
CA ASN A 70 -8.12 6.86 -0.92
C ASN A 70 -8.81 7.82 0.06
N GLY A 71 -8.09 8.23 1.12
CA GLY A 71 -8.61 8.99 2.27
C GLY A 71 -8.75 8.14 3.54
N ARG A 72 -8.59 6.80 3.41
CA ARG A 72 -8.57 5.83 4.52
C ARG A 72 -7.60 4.69 4.21
N THR A 73 -7.07 4.07 5.26
CA THR A 73 -6.32 2.81 5.11
C THR A 73 -7.29 1.62 5.09
N GLU A 74 -6.78 0.42 4.83
CA GLU A 74 -7.54 -0.81 4.75
C GLU A 74 -7.23 -1.72 5.93
N ASN A 75 -8.20 -2.51 6.38
CA ASN A 75 -7.96 -3.61 7.30
C ASN A 75 -7.12 -4.71 6.64
N ALA A 76 -6.19 -5.27 7.35
CA ALA A 76 -5.42 -6.41 6.85
C ALA A 76 -6.30 -7.63 6.54
N ALA A 77 -7.34 -7.86 7.34
CA ALA A 77 -8.32 -8.93 7.13
C ALA A 77 -9.06 -8.80 5.80
N ASP A 78 -9.46 -7.57 5.43
CA ASP A 78 -10.19 -7.32 4.17
C ASP A 78 -9.30 -7.51 2.93
N TYR A 79 -8.00 -7.24 3.04
CA TYR A 79 -7.10 -7.34 1.89
C TYR A 79 -6.35 -8.68 1.80
N TRP A 80 -5.89 -9.24 2.93
CA TRP A 80 -5.09 -10.48 2.98
C TRP A 80 -5.82 -11.68 3.57
N GLY A 81 -7.00 -11.48 4.18
CA GLY A 81 -7.75 -12.54 4.86
C GLY A 81 -7.28 -12.85 6.28
N ASN A 82 -6.14 -12.28 6.71
CA ASN A 82 -5.60 -12.45 8.06
C ASN A 82 -5.79 -11.17 8.87
N ASP A 83 -6.30 -11.30 10.08
CA ASP A 83 -6.45 -10.16 11.00
C ASP A 83 -5.14 -9.89 11.76
N TYR A 84 -4.70 -8.64 11.68
CA TYR A 84 -3.59 -8.11 12.48
C TYR A 84 -4.15 -6.95 13.32
N PRO A 85 -4.17 -7.07 14.66
CA PRO A 85 -4.80 -6.07 15.53
C PRO A 85 -4.29 -4.65 15.33
N TYR A 86 -3.05 -4.50 14.90
CA TYR A 86 -2.40 -3.22 14.63
C TYR A 86 -2.55 -2.70 13.19
N LEU A 87 -3.11 -3.48 12.25
CA LEU A 87 -3.34 -3.10 10.85
C LEU A 87 -4.84 -2.92 10.58
N LYS A 88 -5.40 -1.87 11.19
CA LYS A 88 -6.80 -1.49 11.08
C LYS A 88 -6.98 -0.27 10.20
N SER A 89 -8.16 -0.14 9.63
CA SER A 89 -8.54 1.02 8.83
C SER A 89 -8.55 2.29 9.69
N VAL A 90 -7.85 3.31 9.21
CA VAL A 90 -7.79 4.64 9.83
C VAL A 90 -7.98 5.73 8.78
N ASP A 91 -8.47 6.90 9.19
CA ASP A 91 -8.57 8.05 8.30
C ASP A 91 -7.19 8.56 7.89
N SER A 92 -7.05 8.97 6.64
CA SER A 92 -5.83 9.53 6.08
C SER A 92 -6.16 10.62 5.06
N PRO A 93 -6.77 11.75 5.49
CA PRO A 93 -7.25 12.79 4.60
C PRO A 93 -6.12 13.53 3.88
N TRP A 94 -4.91 13.54 4.42
CA TRP A 94 -3.72 14.17 3.84
C TRP A 94 -3.34 13.65 2.45
N ASP A 95 -3.75 12.43 2.12
CA ASP A 95 -3.49 11.80 0.82
C ASP A 95 -4.16 12.51 -0.35
N GLN A 96 -5.21 13.32 -0.11
CA GLN A 96 -5.89 14.08 -1.17
C GLN A 96 -4.95 15.04 -1.90
N ALA A 97 -3.89 15.52 -1.24
CA ALA A 97 -2.87 16.36 -1.86
C ALA A 97 -1.86 15.57 -2.73
N SER A 98 -1.92 14.23 -2.72
CA SER A 98 -1.01 13.41 -3.52
C SER A 98 -1.31 13.52 -5.01
N PRO A 99 -0.30 13.72 -5.87
CA PRO A 99 -0.46 13.67 -7.33
C PRO A 99 -0.86 12.26 -7.83
N LYS A 100 -0.85 11.28 -6.94
CA LYS A 100 -1.24 9.89 -7.21
C LYS A 100 -2.62 9.54 -6.64
N PHE A 101 -3.35 10.54 -6.09
CA PHE A 101 -4.62 10.30 -5.42
C PHE A 101 -5.68 9.75 -6.37
N THR A 102 -5.76 10.30 -7.60
CA THR A 102 -6.68 9.82 -8.62
C THR A 102 -5.91 9.42 -9.88
N SER A 103 -6.33 8.37 -10.54
CA SER A 103 -5.83 7.99 -11.86
C SER A 103 -6.91 7.34 -12.69
N GLU A 104 -6.77 7.45 -14.02
CA GLU A 104 -7.67 6.81 -14.99
C GLU A 104 -6.88 5.87 -15.91
N GLN A 105 -7.51 4.75 -16.25
CA GLN A 105 -7.04 3.81 -17.24
C GLN A 105 -8.18 3.48 -18.19
N THR A 106 -7.89 3.40 -19.48
CA THR A 106 -8.88 3.09 -20.52
C THR A 106 -8.56 1.74 -21.14
N PHE A 107 -9.57 0.89 -21.22
CA PHE A 107 -9.50 -0.43 -21.86
C PHE A 107 -10.52 -0.47 -23.01
N THR A 108 -10.25 -1.25 -24.06
CA THR A 108 -11.34 -1.67 -24.95
C THR A 108 -12.25 -2.66 -24.21
N VAL A 109 -13.52 -2.72 -24.58
CA VAL A 109 -14.45 -3.72 -24.00
C VAL A 109 -13.89 -5.13 -24.18
N ALA A 110 -13.29 -5.43 -25.32
CA ALA A 110 -12.69 -6.73 -25.59
C ALA A 110 -11.51 -7.07 -24.66
N ASP A 111 -10.57 -6.11 -24.43
CA ASP A 111 -9.43 -6.32 -23.54
C ASP A 111 -9.88 -6.46 -22.07
N PHE A 112 -10.81 -5.62 -21.64
CA PHE A 112 -11.40 -5.68 -20.30
C PHE A 112 -12.04 -7.06 -20.04
N GLN A 113 -12.89 -7.51 -20.96
CA GLN A 113 -13.52 -8.85 -20.88
C GLN A 113 -12.49 -9.98 -20.84
N LYS A 114 -11.47 -9.91 -21.71
CA LYS A 114 -10.40 -10.90 -21.77
C LYS A 114 -9.61 -10.99 -20.47
N ARG A 115 -9.18 -9.85 -19.92
CA ARG A 115 -8.38 -9.80 -18.67
C ARG A 115 -9.15 -10.30 -17.46
N LEU A 116 -10.42 -9.91 -17.33
CA LEU A 116 -11.25 -10.31 -16.19
C LEU A 116 -11.88 -11.69 -16.38
N GLY A 117 -11.97 -12.19 -17.61
CA GLY A 117 -12.70 -13.40 -17.95
C GLY A 117 -14.20 -13.26 -17.69
N VAL A 118 -14.79 -12.11 -18.08
CA VAL A 118 -16.19 -11.76 -17.87
C VAL A 118 -16.85 -11.32 -19.18
N LYS A 119 -18.17 -11.22 -19.19
CA LYS A 119 -18.93 -10.59 -20.27
C LYS A 119 -19.48 -9.23 -19.80
N VAL A 120 -19.34 -8.21 -20.62
CA VAL A 120 -19.96 -6.89 -20.47
C VAL A 120 -21.23 -6.88 -21.30
N LEU A 121 -22.33 -6.44 -20.73
CA LEU A 121 -23.63 -6.42 -21.41
C LEU A 121 -23.72 -5.26 -22.39
N ALA A 122 -24.51 -5.45 -23.45
CA ALA A 122 -24.71 -4.42 -24.49
C ALA A 122 -25.46 -3.17 -23.98
N ASP A 123 -26.07 -3.24 -22.79
CA ASP A 123 -26.79 -2.12 -22.15
C ASP A 123 -25.85 -1.10 -21.48
N GLY A 124 -24.52 -1.24 -21.64
CA GLY A 124 -23.51 -0.36 -21.08
C GLY A 124 -23.19 -0.61 -19.60
N LYS A 125 -23.80 -1.61 -18.99
CA LYS A 125 -23.50 -2.01 -17.61
C LYS A 125 -22.27 -2.90 -17.57
N VAL A 126 -21.16 -2.32 -17.11
CA VAL A 126 -19.86 -3.01 -17.08
C VAL A 126 -19.83 -4.13 -16.03
N GLY A 127 -20.41 -3.89 -14.88
CA GLY A 127 -20.51 -4.81 -13.75
C GLY A 127 -21.07 -4.06 -12.54
N ASN A 128 -21.63 -4.78 -11.57
CA ASN A 128 -22.25 -4.21 -10.39
C ASN A 128 -21.33 -4.36 -9.18
N ILE A 129 -20.79 -3.23 -8.67
CA ILE A 129 -20.08 -3.19 -7.40
C ILE A 129 -21.10 -3.50 -6.30
N LYS A 130 -20.91 -4.61 -5.59
CA LYS A 130 -21.83 -5.11 -4.56
C LYS A 130 -21.60 -4.42 -3.23
N ASP A 131 -20.37 -4.54 -2.74
CA ASP A 131 -20.00 -4.11 -1.40
C ASP A 131 -18.65 -3.39 -1.41
N LEU A 132 -18.48 -2.56 -0.39
CA LEU A 132 -17.21 -1.90 -0.07
C LEU A 132 -16.68 -2.43 1.27
N THR A 133 -15.38 -2.45 1.41
CA THR A 133 -14.69 -2.70 2.68
C THR A 133 -14.84 -1.51 3.63
N GLU A 134 -14.40 -1.64 4.89
CA GLU A 134 -14.31 -0.52 5.83
C GLU A 134 -13.40 0.60 5.28
N GLY A 135 -12.31 0.24 4.59
CA GLY A 135 -11.40 1.15 3.91
C GLY A 135 -11.98 1.80 2.64
N LYS A 136 -13.28 1.61 2.35
CA LYS A 136 -14.01 2.15 1.19
C LYS A 136 -13.46 1.67 -0.16
N ARG A 137 -12.84 0.50 -0.18
CA ARG A 137 -12.42 -0.17 -1.41
C ARG A 137 -13.47 -1.17 -1.85
N VAL A 138 -13.48 -1.46 -3.15
CA VAL A 138 -14.38 -2.47 -3.71
C VAL A 138 -14.06 -3.84 -3.09
N LYS A 139 -15.06 -4.44 -2.45
CA LYS A 139 -14.96 -5.79 -1.91
C LYS A 139 -15.31 -6.81 -2.99
N ASP A 140 -16.52 -6.72 -3.54
CA ASP A 140 -17.02 -7.65 -4.54
C ASP A 140 -17.69 -6.94 -5.71
N VAL A 141 -17.49 -7.48 -6.89
CA VAL A 141 -18.12 -7.05 -8.15
C VAL A 141 -18.82 -8.24 -8.81
N ALA A 142 -20.11 -8.09 -9.08
CA ALA A 142 -20.87 -9.07 -9.84
C ALA A 142 -20.87 -8.72 -11.33
N PHE A 143 -20.47 -9.68 -12.14
CA PHE A 143 -20.65 -9.75 -13.58
C PHE A 143 -21.66 -10.81 -13.95
N GLN A 144 -22.04 -10.92 -15.24
CA GLN A 144 -22.90 -12.00 -15.69
C GLN A 144 -22.23 -13.37 -15.45
N GLY A 145 -22.80 -14.17 -14.58
CA GLY A 145 -22.31 -15.53 -14.28
C GLY A 145 -21.02 -15.60 -13.47
N LYS A 146 -20.49 -14.47 -12.97
CA LYS A 146 -19.23 -14.46 -12.21
C LYS A 146 -19.18 -13.32 -11.20
N THR A 147 -18.62 -13.59 -10.02
CA THR A 147 -18.23 -12.55 -9.05
C THR A 147 -16.71 -12.54 -8.93
N LEU A 148 -16.13 -11.35 -8.87
CA LEU A 148 -14.71 -11.11 -8.61
C LEU A 148 -14.56 -10.20 -7.41
N THR A 149 -13.50 -10.39 -6.63
CA THR A 149 -13.13 -9.44 -5.59
C THR A 149 -12.52 -8.19 -6.20
N GLY A 150 -12.61 -7.04 -5.51
CA GLY A 150 -11.95 -5.81 -5.94
C GLY A 150 -10.43 -5.98 -6.08
N LYS A 151 -9.82 -6.82 -5.24
CA LYS A 151 -8.41 -7.21 -5.35
C LYS A 151 -8.11 -7.95 -6.67
N GLU A 152 -8.91 -8.95 -7.04
CA GLU A 152 -8.74 -9.67 -8.30
C GLU A 152 -8.90 -8.75 -9.51
N VAL A 153 -9.89 -7.85 -9.48
CA VAL A 153 -10.07 -6.85 -10.55
C VAL A 153 -8.85 -5.95 -10.66
N ARG A 154 -8.37 -5.42 -9.52
CA ARG A 154 -7.15 -4.60 -9.46
C ARG A 154 -5.95 -5.32 -10.08
N GLU A 155 -5.70 -6.56 -9.69
CA GLU A 155 -4.54 -7.35 -10.16
C GLU A 155 -4.64 -7.67 -11.65
N LYS A 156 -5.81 -8.09 -12.13
CA LYS A 156 -6.02 -8.46 -13.54
C LYS A 156 -5.98 -7.28 -14.51
N LEU A 157 -6.41 -6.11 -14.06
CA LEU A 157 -6.39 -4.88 -14.86
C LEU A 157 -5.15 -4.01 -14.61
N ASP A 158 -4.26 -4.42 -13.68
CA ASP A 158 -3.09 -3.63 -13.25
C ASP A 158 -3.48 -2.23 -12.75
N LEU A 159 -4.55 -2.16 -11.95
CA LEU A 159 -5.03 -0.90 -11.38
C LEU A 159 -4.17 -0.48 -10.19
N ARG A 160 -4.04 0.82 -9.98
CA ARG A 160 -3.29 1.37 -8.84
C ARG A 160 -3.91 1.03 -7.49
N SER A 161 -5.24 0.93 -7.43
CA SER A 161 -5.99 0.68 -6.20
C SER A 161 -7.19 -0.24 -6.46
N SER A 162 -7.71 -0.86 -5.41
CA SER A 162 -9.02 -1.53 -5.42
C SER A 162 -10.19 -0.60 -5.06
N ASP A 163 -9.96 0.69 -4.82
CA ASP A 163 -10.99 1.71 -4.86
C ASP A 163 -11.11 2.20 -6.31
N PHE A 164 -12.07 1.68 -7.03
CA PHE A 164 -12.30 2.02 -8.43
C PHE A 164 -13.79 2.17 -8.74
N THR A 165 -14.04 2.96 -9.75
CA THR A 165 -15.31 3.07 -10.46
C THR A 165 -15.05 2.94 -11.96
N TRP A 166 -16.09 2.69 -12.75
CA TRP A 166 -15.96 2.62 -14.19
C TRP A 166 -17.18 3.13 -14.91
N LYS A 167 -16.98 3.51 -16.16
CA LYS A 167 -18.04 3.85 -17.11
C LYS A 167 -17.67 3.30 -18.48
N GLN A 168 -18.68 2.84 -19.24
CA GLN A 168 -18.51 2.52 -20.65
C GLN A 168 -18.80 3.74 -21.51
N GLN A 169 -17.98 3.95 -22.52
CA GLN A 169 -18.16 4.95 -23.57
C GLN A 169 -17.86 4.31 -24.92
N GLY A 170 -18.90 3.94 -25.66
CA GLY A 170 -18.75 3.19 -26.90
C GLY A 170 -18.09 1.85 -26.68
N ASP A 171 -16.99 1.61 -27.38
CA ASP A 171 -16.15 0.40 -27.28
C ASP A 171 -15.09 0.45 -26.16
N LYS A 172 -15.11 1.50 -25.35
CA LYS A 172 -14.13 1.72 -24.27
C LYS A 172 -14.76 1.66 -22.88
N ILE A 173 -13.99 1.17 -21.92
CA ILE A 173 -14.29 1.22 -20.50
C ILE A 173 -13.21 2.08 -19.84
N ILE A 174 -13.65 3.17 -19.21
CA ILE A 174 -12.79 4.07 -18.45
C ILE A 174 -12.91 3.68 -17.00
N VAL A 175 -11.80 3.29 -16.38
CA VAL A 175 -11.69 2.94 -14.97
C VAL A 175 -10.98 4.05 -14.24
N THR A 176 -11.66 4.66 -13.27
CA THR A 176 -11.09 5.67 -12.37
C THR A 176 -10.76 5.03 -11.04
N THR A 177 -9.54 5.20 -10.54
CA THR A 177 -9.09 4.70 -9.23
C THR A 177 -8.73 5.82 -8.28
N LYS A 178 -8.96 5.61 -6.97
CA LYS A 178 -8.47 6.48 -5.90
C LYS A 178 -7.43 5.75 -5.05
N GLY A 179 -6.31 6.42 -4.80
CA GLY A 179 -5.17 5.87 -4.07
C GLY A 179 -4.22 5.04 -4.93
N PHE A 180 -3.10 4.63 -4.31
CA PHE A 180 -2.06 3.82 -4.95
C PHE A 180 -1.42 2.86 -3.95
N GLY A 181 -1.64 1.58 -4.13
CA GLY A 181 -1.13 0.49 -3.30
C GLY A 181 -2.24 -0.39 -2.72
N HIS A 182 -1.87 -1.31 -1.84
CA HIS A 182 -2.80 -2.25 -1.20
C HIS A 182 -3.67 -1.59 -0.11
N GLY A 183 -3.26 -0.44 0.41
CA GLY A 183 -4.03 0.32 1.38
C GLY A 183 -3.82 -0.05 2.85
N VAL A 184 -3.12 -1.13 3.17
CA VAL A 184 -2.96 -1.62 4.55
C VAL A 184 -1.75 -0.99 5.23
N GLY A 185 -1.91 -0.53 6.47
CA GLY A 185 -0.86 0.09 7.27
C GLY A 185 -0.62 1.56 6.90
N MET A 186 0.62 2.02 6.85
CA MET A 186 0.95 3.44 6.71
C MET A 186 0.90 3.92 5.25
N SER A 187 0.15 5.00 5.00
CA SER A 187 0.28 5.74 3.74
C SER A 187 1.51 6.64 3.76
N GLN A 188 2.37 6.56 2.76
CA GLN A 188 3.55 7.41 2.65
C GLN A 188 3.18 8.88 2.44
N TYR A 189 2.20 9.18 1.57
CA TYR A 189 1.72 10.55 1.38
C TYR A 189 0.95 11.06 2.58
N GLY A 190 0.15 10.21 3.25
CA GLY A 190 -0.52 10.57 4.49
C GLY A 190 0.47 10.89 5.60
N ALA A 191 1.50 10.06 5.79
CA ALA A 191 2.57 10.31 6.76
C ALA A 191 3.33 11.61 6.47
N ASN A 192 3.62 11.90 5.19
CA ASN A 192 4.24 13.15 4.78
C ASN A 192 3.34 14.37 5.08
N GLY A 193 2.03 14.25 4.86
CA GLY A 193 1.06 15.31 5.19
C GLY A 193 0.99 15.56 6.69
N MET A 194 0.92 14.52 7.50
CA MET A 194 0.98 14.64 8.98
C MET A 194 2.28 15.33 9.44
N ALA A 195 3.41 14.97 8.84
CA ALA A 195 4.69 15.61 9.15
C ALA A 195 4.70 17.10 8.76
N ALA A 196 4.08 17.48 7.64
CA ALA A 196 3.92 18.87 7.23
C ALA A 196 3.06 19.68 8.21
N GLU A 197 2.12 19.03 8.92
CA GLU A 197 1.35 19.62 10.03
C GLU A 197 2.12 19.62 11.36
N GLY A 198 3.39 19.23 11.39
CA GLY A 198 4.25 19.24 12.57
C GLY A 198 4.11 18.01 13.48
N LYS A 199 3.42 16.94 13.03
CA LYS A 199 3.35 15.70 13.79
C LYS A 199 4.72 15.02 13.83
N LYS A 200 5.08 14.47 14.98
CA LYS A 200 6.32 13.71 15.15
C LYS A 200 6.16 12.32 14.52
N TYR A 201 7.28 11.68 14.14
CA TYR A 201 7.23 10.32 13.60
C TYR A 201 6.57 9.31 14.55
N THR A 202 6.72 9.50 15.87
CA THR A 202 6.05 8.69 16.89
C THR A 202 4.53 8.77 16.79
N ASP A 203 3.98 9.97 16.56
CA ASP A 203 2.55 10.20 16.41
C ASP A 203 2.05 9.59 15.10
N ILE A 204 2.85 9.70 14.03
CA ILE A 204 2.54 9.16 12.71
C ILE A 204 2.45 7.63 12.76
N VAL A 205 3.45 6.95 13.33
CA VAL A 205 3.41 5.49 13.41
C VAL A 205 2.29 5.00 14.33
N ALA A 206 2.02 5.69 15.46
CA ALA A 206 0.91 5.37 16.35
C ALA A 206 -0.47 5.60 15.71
N HIS A 207 -0.57 6.56 14.77
CA HIS A 207 -1.79 6.78 14.00
C HIS A 207 -2.11 5.59 13.08
N TYR A 208 -1.12 5.13 12.32
CA TYR A 208 -1.31 4.09 11.30
C TYR A 208 -1.24 2.65 11.85
N TYR A 209 -0.52 2.43 12.94
CA TYR A 209 -0.39 1.12 13.57
C TYR A 209 -0.98 1.16 14.98
N LYS A 210 -2.15 0.57 15.16
CA LYS A 210 -2.90 0.68 16.41
C LYS A 210 -2.28 -0.13 17.55
N GLY A 211 -2.13 0.51 18.71
CA GLY A 211 -1.64 -0.16 19.91
C GLY A 211 -0.18 -0.59 19.85
N VAL A 212 0.61 -0.01 18.94
CA VAL A 212 2.05 -0.31 18.86
C VAL A 212 2.86 0.52 19.84
N GLU A 213 3.98 -0.05 20.25
CA GLU A 213 5.01 0.59 21.06
C GLU A 213 6.32 0.66 20.29
N ILE A 214 7.12 1.69 20.55
CA ILE A 214 8.49 1.79 20.06
C ILE A 214 9.41 1.24 21.13
N LYS A 215 10.14 0.16 20.83
CA LYS A 215 11.13 -0.45 21.72
C LYS A 215 12.53 -0.32 21.13
N THR A 216 13.55 -0.46 21.95
CA THR A 216 14.94 -0.53 21.49
C THR A 216 15.32 -1.96 21.16
N MET A 217 16.28 -2.16 20.25
CA MET A 217 16.77 -3.50 19.89
C MET A 217 17.39 -4.22 21.10
N ASN A 218 17.99 -3.49 22.05
CA ASN A 218 18.56 -4.07 23.27
C ASN A 218 17.52 -4.83 24.10
N ASP A 219 16.22 -4.46 23.99
CA ASP A 219 15.12 -5.18 24.63
C ASP A 219 14.86 -6.56 23.99
N TYR A 220 15.53 -6.87 22.87
CA TYR A 220 15.34 -8.09 22.06
C TYR A 220 16.58 -8.94 21.86
N GLU A 221 17.76 -8.54 22.37
CA GLU A 221 19.04 -9.24 22.14
C GLU A 221 19.06 -10.72 22.52
N GLY A 222 18.12 -11.19 23.35
CA GLY A 222 17.94 -12.62 23.65
C GLY A 222 17.05 -13.41 22.69
N LYS A 223 16.31 -12.75 21.76
CA LYS A 223 15.27 -13.40 20.93
C LYS A 223 15.55 -13.36 19.42
N LEU A 224 16.45 -12.51 18.97
CA LEU A 224 16.85 -12.34 17.57
C LEU A 224 18.15 -13.09 17.22
N MET A 225 18.53 -14.09 17.98
CA MET A 225 19.62 -14.97 17.62
C MET A 225 19.26 -15.67 16.31
N VAL A 226 19.77 -15.12 15.23
CA VAL A 226 19.87 -15.78 13.93
C VAL A 226 20.47 -17.16 14.17
N LYS A 227 19.68 -18.20 13.94
CA LYS A 227 20.24 -19.55 13.83
C LYS A 227 21.26 -19.51 12.70
N LYS A 228 22.55 -19.61 13.06
CA LYS A 228 23.63 -19.79 12.10
C LYS A 228 23.43 -21.06 11.31
#